data_c01019650498c867acb357ff64321736
#
_entry.id   c01019650498c867acb357ff64321736
#
_cell.length_a   1.000
_cell.length_b   1.000
_cell.length_c   1.000
_cell.angle_alpha   90.00
_cell.angle_beta   90.00
_cell.angle_gamma   90.00
#
_symmetry.space_group_name_H-M   'P 1'
#
loop_
_entity.id
_entity.type
_entity.pdbx_description
1 polymer ?
#
loop_
_entity_poly.entity_id
_entity_poly.type
_entity_poly.pdbx_seq_one_letter_code
_entity_poly.pdbx_strand_id
1 'polypeptide(L)'
;MKNWWREITTVVLSGSLFITSNATASGGKGVYKVTITNITQGEIFTPIMVASHPRGLRLFELGEAAGTELAMLAEGGDTDALSALLLREGAHDVATAGDVLPPGGSVTLTVDVTGNKRHLSVASMLVPSNDAFFALNGVQGPRGHRTRTLFSPAYDAGSETNDELCVSIPGPPFICAGQGFNPADGEGHVHIHPGIHGIGDLIAANHDWRNPVAKISIRFTRK
;
A
#
# COMPACT_ATOMS: atom_id res chain seq x y z
N MET A 1 -90.45 17.46 10.34
CA MET A 1 -89.59 16.31 10.10
C MET A 1 -88.61 16.73 9.00
N LYS A 2 -87.32 17.02 9.36
CA LYS A 2 -86.32 17.56 8.46
C LYS A 2 -85.41 16.43 8.04
N ASN A 3 -85.33 16.13 6.72
CA ASN A 3 -84.45 15.19 6.13
C ASN A 3 -83.11 15.87 5.86
N TRP A 4 -82.04 15.34 6.46
CA TRP A 4 -80.72 15.85 6.28
C TRP A 4 -79.97 14.88 5.35
N TRP A 5 -79.69 15.30 4.11
CA TRP A 5 -78.85 14.59 3.16
C TRP A 5 -77.40 14.88 3.51
N ARG A 6 -76.63 13.82 3.78
CA ARG A 6 -75.13 13.90 3.94
C ARG A 6 -74.53 13.71 2.56
N GLU A 7 -73.87 14.74 2.06
CA GLU A 7 -73.00 14.63 0.89
C GLU A 7 -71.70 13.91 1.27
N ILE A 8 -71.36 12.81 0.58
CA ILE A 8 -70.11 12.10 0.69
C ILE A 8 -69.16 12.66 -0.33
N THR A 9 -68.22 13.49 0.10
CA THR A 9 -67.15 13.99 -0.75
C THR A 9 -66.07 12.92 -0.86
N THR A 10 -65.93 12.32 -2.03
CA THR A 10 -64.87 11.36 -2.36
C THR A 10 -63.57 12.10 -2.59
N VAL A 11 -62.63 12.02 -1.65
CA VAL A 11 -61.28 12.54 -1.84
C VAL A 11 -60.48 11.49 -2.61
N VAL A 12 -60.16 11.77 -3.87
CA VAL A 12 -59.20 10.96 -4.66
C VAL A 12 -57.81 11.38 -4.28
N LEU A 13 -57.13 10.56 -3.47
CA LEU A 13 -55.68 10.71 -3.23
C LEU A 13 -54.92 10.16 -4.45
N SER A 14 -54.43 11.05 -5.32
CA SER A 14 -53.47 10.73 -6.36
C SER A 14 -52.08 10.53 -5.72
N GLY A 15 -51.75 9.28 -5.39
CA GLY A 15 -50.42 8.90 -4.90
C GLY A 15 -49.41 8.94 -6.03
N SER A 16 -48.57 9.98 -6.05
CA SER A 16 -47.41 10.03 -6.94
C SER A 16 -46.34 9.03 -6.43
N LEU A 17 -46.17 7.94 -7.17
CA LEU A 17 -45.13 6.94 -6.90
C LEU A 17 -43.78 7.55 -7.33
N PHE A 18 -43.02 8.06 -6.36
CA PHE A 18 -41.62 8.43 -6.59
C PHE A 18 -40.78 7.16 -6.72
N ILE A 19 -40.53 6.73 -7.95
CA ILE A 19 -39.52 5.71 -8.22
C ILE A 19 -38.14 6.38 -8.02
N THR A 20 -37.56 6.24 -6.85
CA THR A 20 -36.16 6.56 -6.63
C THR A 20 -35.33 5.52 -7.39
N SER A 21 -34.91 5.84 -8.58
CA SER A 21 -33.88 5.07 -9.28
C SER A 21 -32.58 5.20 -8.48
N ASN A 22 -32.25 4.17 -7.69
CA ASN A 22 -30.92 4.00 -7.17
C ASN A 22 -29.98 3.82 -8.37
N ALA A 23 -29.40 4.91 -8.85
CA ALA A 23 -28.28 4.85 -9.78
C ALA A 23 -27.11 4.20 -9.01
N THR A 24 -27.00 2.88 -9.09
CA THR A 24 -25.77 2.19 -8.76
C THR A 24 -24.71 2.78 -9.66
N ALA A 25 -23.85 3.62 -9.09
CA ALA A 25 -22.68 4.13 -9.80
C ALA A 25 -21.88 2.90 -10.24
N SER A 26 -22.05 2.50 -11.49
CA SER A 26 -21.25 1.47 -12.15
C SER A 26 -19.79 1.90 -12.00
N GLY A 27 -19.08 1.30 -11.07
CA GLY A 27 -17.66 1.52 -10.90
C GLY A 27 -16.94 1.00 -12.13
N GLY A 28 -16.75 1.89 -13.13
CA GLY A 28 -16.18 1.53 -14.42
C GLY A 28 -14.83 0.81 -14.24
N LYS A 29 -14.58 -0.19 -15.08
CA LYS A 29 -13.28 -0.85 -15.19
C LYS A 29 -12.23 0.16 -15.64
N GLY A 30 -11.03 0.05 -15.12
CA GLY A 30 -9.91 0.91 -15.48
C GLY A 30 -8.61 0.42 -14.88
N VAL A 31 -7.59 1.23 -14.98
CA VAL A 31 -6.27 0.97 -14.41
C VAL A 31 -5.81 2.14 -13.57
N TYR A 32 -5.04 1.85 -12.53
CA TYR A 32 -4.17 2.83 -11.90
C TYR A 32 -2.76 2.71 -12.47
N LYS A 33 -2.25 3.83 -12.97
CA LYS A 33 -0.81 4.02 -13.17
C LYS A 33 -0.24 4.58 -11.87
N VAL A 34 0.65 3.82 -11.25
CA VAL A 34 1.29 4.15 -9.98
C VAL A 34 2.75 4.40 -10.24
N THR A 35 3.17 5.66 -10.14
CA THR A 35 4.58 6.05 -10.29
C THR A 35 5.17 6.23 -8.90
N ILE A 36 6.20 5.46 -8.61
CA ILE A 36 6.97 5.50 -7.37
C ILE A 36 8.31 6.16 -7.66
N THR A 37 8.68 7.15 -6.88
CA THR A 37 9.99 7.82 -6.93
C THR A 37 10.70 7.58 -5.60
N ASN A 38 11.91 7.05 -5.66
CA ASN A 38 12.80 6.97 -4.52
C ASN A 38 13.36 8.36 -4.23
N ILE A 39 13.04 8.93 -3.08
CA ILE A 39 13.47 10.26 -2.66
C ILE A 39 14.51 10.24 -1.54
N THR A 40 15.10 9.06 -1.28
CA THR A 40 16.23 8.93 -0.36
C THR A 40 17.53 9.39 -1.01
N GLN A 41 18.55 9.59 -0.19
CA GLN A 41 19.90 9.90 -0.66
C GLN A 41 20.70 8.63 -0.97
N GLY A 42 20.58 7.58 -0.15
CA GLY A 42 21.47 6.42 -0.17
C GLY A 42 20.78 5.06 -0.26
N GLU A 43 19.46 5.00 -0.01
CA GLU A 43 18.74 3.73 0.03
C GLU A 43 18.22 3.30 -1.34
N ILE A 44 18.42 2.03 -1.68
CA ILE A 44 17.84 1.41 -2.88
C ILE A 44 16.52 0.73 -2.46
N PHE A 45 15.48 0.84 -3.27
CA PHE A 45 14.28 0.03 -3.08
C PHE A 45 14.42 -1.28 -3.84
N THR A 46 14.14 -2.39 -3.17
CA THR A 46 14.04 -3.72 -3.81
C THR A 46 12.86 -3.73 -4.80
N PRO A 47 12.58 -4.82 -5.53
CA PRO A 47 11.41 -4.89 -6.40
C PRO A 47 10.14 -4.43 -5.68
N ILE A 48 9.42 -3.49 -6.29
CA ILE A 48 8.28 -2.81 -5.67
C ILE A 48 6.99 -3.55 -6.05
N MET A 49 6.19 -3.91 -5.06
CA MET A 49 4.86 -4.47 -5.25
C MET A 49 3.78 -3.38 -5.21
N VAL A 50 2.79 -3.46 -6.10
CA VAL A 50 1.56 -2.65 -6.11
C VAL A 50 0.36 -3.58 -6.19
N ALA A 51 -0.58 -3.47 -5.26
CA ALA A 51 -1.82 -4.26 -5.27
C ALA A 51 -3.05 -3.35 -5.30
N SER A 52 -4.07 -3.74 -6.10
CA SER A 52 -5.40 -3.15 -6.05
C SER A 52 -6.36 -4.10 -5.33
N HIS A 53 -7.16 -3.58 -4.39
CA HIS A 53 -7.98 -4.42 -3.51
C HIS A 53 -9.22 -3.69 -2.99
N PRO A 54 -10.17 -4.40 -2.32
CA PRO A 54 -11.30 -3.78 -1.64
C PRO A 54 -10.86 -3.00 -0.41
N ARG A 55 -11.74 -2.15 0.09
CA ARG A 55 -11.55 -1.47 1.36
C ARG A 55 -11.41 -2.49 2.49
N GLY A 56 -10.50 -2.22 3.42
CA GLY A 56 -10.30 -3.02 4.64
C GLY A 56 -9.15 -4.00 4.56
N LEU A 57 -8.66 -4.36 3.37
CA LEU A 57 -7.43 -5.13 3.25
C LEU A 57 -6.23 -4.23 3.58
N ARG A 58 -5.32 -4.73 4.41
CA ARG A 58 -4.14 -4.04 4.92
C ARG A 58 -2.92 -4.94 4.80
N LEU A 59 -1.74 -4.33 4.68
CA LEU A 59 -0.46 -5.05 4.75
C LEU A 59 -0.06 -5.30 6.21
N PHE A 60 -0.38 -4.35 7.09
CA PHE A 60 -0.04 -4.37 8.52
C PHE A 60 -0.95 -3.42 9.31
N GLU A 61 -0.89 -3.50 10.62
CA GLU A 61 -1.39 -2.49 11.56
C GLU A 61 -0.20 -1.99 12.40
N LEU A 62 -0.09 -0.66 12.57
CA LEU A 62 0.99 -0.07 13.39
C LEU A 62 0.83 -0.49 14.86
N GLY A 63 1.91 -0.93 15.46
CA GLY A 63 1.94 -1.41 16.84
C GLY A 63 1.60 -2.90 16.99
N GLU A 64 1.25 -3.60 15.90
CA GLU A 64 1.01 -5.04 15.87
C GLU A 64 2.18 -5.76 15.18
N ALA A 65 2.31 -7.06 15.42
CA ALA A 65 3.36 -7.86 14.79
C ALA A 65 3.18 -7.93 13.27
N ALA A 66 4.27 -7.88 12.52
CA ALA A 66 4.26 -8.13 11.08
C ALA A 66 3.82 -9.57 10.78
N GLY A 67 3.01 -9.76 9.73
CA GLY A 67 2.79 -11.09 9.18
C GLY A 67 4.05 -11.62 8.51
N THR A 68 4.21 -12.94 8.45
CA THR A 68 5.39 -13.59 7.86
C THR A 68 5.70 -13.11 6.45
N GLU A 69 4.69 -12.92 5.62
CA GLU A 69 4.86 -12.48 4.23
C GLU A 69 5.34 -11.02 4.12
N LEU A 70 4.95 -10.17 5.08
CA LEU A 70 5.48 -8.82 5.16
C LEU A 70 6.94 -8.82 5.66
N ALA A 71 7.26 -9.65 6.65
CA ALA A 71 8.63 -9.82 7.14
C ALA A 71 9.57 -10.31 6.02
N MET A 72 9.15 -11.29 5.22
CA MET A 72 9.90 -11.75 4.03
C MET A 72 10.18 -10.62 3.03
N LEU A 73 9.22 -9.71 2.83
CA LEU A 73 9.44 -8.53 2.01
C LEU A 73 10.38 -7.54 2.67
N ALA A 74 10.22 -7.29 3.97
CA ALA A 74 10.97 -6.26 4.70
C ALA A 74 12.44 -6.64 4.94
N GLU A 75 12.74 -7.92 5.16
CA GLU A 75 14.08 -8.45 5.42
C GLU A 75 14.77 -8.93 4.13
N GLY A 76 14.03 -9.49 3.17
CA GLY A 76 14.61 -10.14 1.98
C GLY A 76 14.26 -9.48 0.67
N GLY A 77 13.37 -8.49 0.65
CA GLY A 77 12.85 -7.88 -0.57
C GLY A 77 11.96 -8.82 -1.40
N ASP A 78 11.51 -9.94 -0.83
CA ASP A 78 10.66 -10.92 -1.51
C ASP A 78 9.21 -10.43 -1.57
N THR A 79 8.75 -10.13 -2.78
CA THR A 79 7.37 -9.69 -3.03
C THR A 79 6.40 -10.83 -3.29
N ASP A 80 6.87 -12.05 -3.57
CA ASP A 80 6.03 -13.15 -4.08
C ASP A 80 5.08 -13.67 -3.01
N ALA A 81 5.59 -13.90 -1.79
CA ALA A 81 4.79 -14.39 -0.68
C ALA A 81 3.67 -13.42 -0.32
N LEU A 82 3.98 -12.11 -0.21
CA LEU A 82 2.99 -11.09 0.10
C LEU A 82 1.99 -10.88 -1.06
N SER A 83 2.44 -10.94 -2.30
CA SER A 83 1.56 -10.88 -3.49
C SER A 83 0.56 -12.05 -3.51
N ALA A 84 1.02 -13.26 -3.23
CA ALA A 84 0.18 -14.45 -3.15
C ALA A 84 -0.85 -14.36 -2.00
N LEU A 85 -0.43 -13.86 -0.84
CA LEU A 85 -1.32 -13.60 0.29
C LEU A 85 -2.43 -12.61 -0.10
N LEU A 86 -2.07 -11.47 -0.68
CA LEU A 86 -3.04 -10.43 -1.05
C LEU A 86 -4.06 -10.92 -2.08
N LEU A 87 -3.64 -11.71 -3.07
CA LEU A 87 -4.55 -12.32 -4.05
C LEU A 87 -5.51 -13.31 -3.37
N ARG A 88 -5.04 -14.13 -2.44
CA ARG A 88 -5.85 -15.05 -1.65
C ARG A 88 -6.88 -14.32 -0.77
N GLU A 89 -6.49 -13.18 -0.20
CA GLU A 89 -7.34 -12.32 0.63
C GLU A 89 -8.27 -11.40 -0.19
N GLY A 90 -8.29 -11.54 -1.51
CA GLY A 90 -9.26 -10.90 -2.40
C GLY A 90 -8.77 -9.63 -3.08
N ALA A 91 -7.47 -9.40 -3.16
CA ALA A 91 -6.93 -8.39 -4.08
C ALA A 91 -7.43 -8.67 -5.51
N HIS A 92 -7.56 -7.60 -6.29
CA HIS A 92 -8.04 -7.71 -7.67
C HIS A 92 -6.91 -7.95 -8.65
N ASP A 93 -5.81 -7.24 -8.42
CA ASP A 93 -4.62 -7.32 -9.27
C ASP A 93 -3.39 -6.94 -8.45
N VAL A 94 -2.25 -7.59 -8.78
CA VAL A 94 -0.94 -7.31 -8.19
C VAL A 94 0.08 -7.20 -9.31
N ALA A 95 0.89 -6.17 -9.27
CA ALA A 95 2.01 -5.97 -10.18
C ALA A 95 3.30 -5.73 -9.39
N THR A 96 4.40 -6.32 -9.84
CA THR A 96 5.73 -6.17 -9.23
C THR A 96 6.71 -5.60 -10.25
N ALA A 97 7.59 -4.69 -9.82
CA ALA A 97 8.70 -4.22 -10.63
C ALA A 97 9.74 -5.36 -10.80
N GLY A 98 10.34 -5.46 -11.97
CA GLY A 98 11.35 -6.50 -12.24
C GLY A 98 12.74 -6.18 -11.67
N ASP A 99 13.01 -4.90 -11.35
CA ASP A 99 14.33 -4.42 -10.94
C ASP A 99 14.24 -3.56 -9.68
N VAL A 100 15.38 -3.35 -9.05
CA VAL A 100 15.58 -2.40 -7.94
C VAL A 100 15.44 -0.95 -8.40
N LEU A 101 15.10 -0.05 -7.49
CA LEU A 101 14.96 1.37 -7.78
C LEU A 101 15.99 2.19 -7.00
N PRO A 102 17.04 2.73 -7.68
CA PRO A 102 18.07 3.52 -7.00
C PRO A 102 17.55 4.88 -6.53
N PRO A 103 18.31 5.58 -5.66
CA PRO A 103 18.02 6.96 -5.25
C PRO A 103 17.78 7.89 -6.44
N GLY A 104 16.72 8.73 -6.33
CA GLY A 104 16.30 9.63 -7.41
C GLY A 104 15.58 8.95 -8.59
N GLY A 105 15.58 7.62 -8.66
CA GLY A 105 14.90 6.84 -9.71
C GLY A 105 13.38 6.89 -9.59
N SER A 106 12.69 6.57 -10.68
CA SER A 106 11.24 6.42 -10.73
C SER A 106 10.84 5.22 -11.57
N VAL A 107 9.85 4.46 -11.12
CA VAL A 107 9.23 3.36 -11.85
C VAL A 107 7.72 3.55 -11.89
N THR A 108 7.08 3.10 -12.97
CA THR A 108 5.62 3.14 -13.09
C THR A 108 5.08 1.74 -13.28
N LEU A 109 4.24 1.31 -12.35
CA LEU A 109 3.49 0.06 -12.42
C LEU A 109 2.02 0.34 -12.76
N THR A 110 1.35 -0.64 -13.31
CA THR A 110 -0.06 -0.54 -13.68
C THR A 110 -0.82 -1.70 -13.08
N VAL A 111 -1.91 -1.40 -12.36
CA VAL A 111 -2.83 -2.40 -11.80
C VAL A 111 -4.25 -2.14 -12.24
N ASP A 112 -4.97 -3.22 -12.54
CA ASP A 112 -6.38 -3.20 -12.89
C ASP A 112 -7.24 -2.85 -11.67
N VAL A 113 -8.31 -2.10 -11.91
CA VAL A 113 -9.26 -1.74 -10.86
C VAL A 113 -10.70 -1.85 -11.35
N THR A 114 -11.59 -2.26 -10.45
CA THR A 114 -13.02 -2.41 -10.77
C THR A 114 -13.88 -2.21 -9.52
N GLY A 115 -15.09 -1.70 -9.70
CA GLY A 115 -16.12 -1.63 -8.64
C GLY A 115 -15.61 -1.00 -7.34
N ASN A 116 -15.65 -1.80 -6.28
CA ASN A 116 -15.19 -1.45 -4.93
C ASN A 116 -13.69 -1.75 -4.69
N LYS A 117 -13.01 -2.42 -5.63
CA LYS A 117 -11.59 -2.78 -5.55
C LYS A 117 -10.71 -1.65 -6.09
N ARG A 118 -10.74 -0.51 -5.41
CA ARG A 118 -10.07 0.74 -5.78
C ARG A 118 -9.15 1.28 -4.68
N HIS A 119 -8.87 0.46 -3.66
CA HIS A 119 -7.82 0.76 -2.69
C HIS A 119 -6.51 0.17 -3.22
N LEU A 120 -5.42 0.78 -2.81
CA LEU A 120 -4.08 0.41 -3.23
C LEU A 120 -3.19 0.20 -2.01
N SER A 121 -2.40 -0.85 -2.08
CA SER A 121 -1.22 -1.02 -1.25
C SER A 121 0.01 -1.06 -2.14
N VAL A 122 1.09 -0.49 -1.65
CA VAL A 122 2.41 -0.44 -2.30
C VAL A 122 3.43 -0.77 -1.23
N ALA A 123 4.39 -1.63 -1.50
CA ALA A 123 5.46 -1.92 -0.55
C ALA A 123 6.76 -2.31 -1.25
N SER A 124 7.88 -2.04 -0.59
CA SER A 124 9.22 -2.50 -0.96
C SER A 124 10.17 -2.28 0.20
N MET A 125 11.15 -3.16 0.34
CA MET A 125 12.24 -3.03 1.29
C MET A 125 13.17 -1.87 0.90
N LEU A 126 13.79 -1.24 1.90
CA LEU A 126 14.92 -0.34 1.75
C LEU A 126 16.22 -1.11 2.01
N VAL A 127 17.16 -1.06 1.08
CA VAL A 127 18.48 -1.69 1.27
C VAL A 127 19.59 -0.65 1.10
N PRO A 128 20.64 -0.69 1.97
CA PRO A 128 20.89 -1.68 3.03
C PRO A 128 20.16 -1.34 4.34
N SER A 129 19.36 -2.25 4.84
CA SER A 129 18.78 -2.20 6.19
C SER A 129 18.41 -3.61 6.62
N ASN A 130 18.13 -3.81 7.91
CA ASN A 130 17.67 -5.09 8.45
C ASN A 130 16.26 -5.41 7.92
N ASP A 131 15.24 -4.64 8.33
CA ASP A 131 13.85 -4.87 7.93
C ASP A 131 13.07 -3.57 7.65
N ALA A 132 13.77 -2.53 7.17
CA ALA A 132 13.11 -1.30 6.76
C ALA A 132 12.33 -1.46 5.45
N PHE A 133 11.11 -0.99 5.43
CA PHE A 133 10.30 -0.95 4.22
C PHE A 133 9.49 0.36 4.10
N PHE A 134 9.10 0.74 2.89
CA PHE A 134 8.09 1.78 2.73
C PHE A 134 6.77 1.16 2.28
N ALA A 135 5.64 1.79 2.63
CA ALA A 135 4.34 1.33 2.16
C ALA A 135 3.29 2.42 2.02
N LEU A 136 2.40 2.25 1.05
CA LEU A 136 1.03 2.72 1.13
C LEU A 136 0.16 1.55 1.56
N ASN A 137 -0.59 1.71 2.65
CA ASN A 137 -1.33 0.64 3.29
C ASN A 137 -2.84 0.84 3.14
N GLY A 138 -3.41 0.33 2.06
CA GLY A 138 -4.85 0.36 1.79
C GLY A 138 -5.41 1.76 1.52
N VAL A 139 -4.71 2.60 0.77
CA VAL A 139 -5.16 3.95 0.44
C VAL A 139 -6.18 3.96 -0.70
N GLN A 140 -7.20 4.81 -0.61
CA GLN A 140 -8.16 4.94 -1.69
C GLN A 140 -7.52 5.63 -2.89
N GLY A 141 -7.59 5.02 -4.08
CA GLY A 141 -7.15 5.62 -5.32
C GLY A 141 -8.04 6.77 -5.80
N PRO A 142 -7.53 7.65 -6.69
CA PRO A 142 -8.29 8.77 -7.21
C PRO A 142 -9.47 8.31 -8.09
N ARG A 143 -10.46 9.19 -8.23
CA ARG A 143 -11.58 9.04 -9.17
C ARG A 143 -11.43 10.05 -10.32
N GLY A 144 -11.83 9.62 -11.52
CA GLY A 144 -11.73 10.46 -12.73
C GLY A 144 -10.26 10.70 -13.12
N HIS A 145 -9.99 11.79 -13.82
CA HIS A 145 -8.68 12.10 -14.39
C HIS A 145 -7.69 12.76 -13.40
N ARG A 146 -8.02 12.80 -12.11
CA ARG A 146 -7.16 13.42 -11.09
C ARG A 146 -5.97 12.52 -10.78
N THR A 147 -4.83 13.14 -10.52
CA THR A 147 -3.67 12.50 -9.92
C THR A 147 -3.72 12.71 -8.41
N ARG A 148 -3.44 11.67 -7.64
CA ARG A 148 -3.23 11.74 -6.19
C ARG A 148 -1.77 11.45 -5.91
N THR A 149 -1.08 12.39 -5.27
CA THR A 149 0.29 12.20 -4.81
C THR A 149 0.29 11.99 -3.31
N LEU A 150 1.02 10.99 -2.86
CA LEU A 150 1.20 10.58 -1.47
C LEU A 150 2.69 10.41 -1.20
N PHE A 151 3.04 10.45 0.07
CA PHE A 151 4.39 10.19 0.55
C PHE A 151 4.34 9.07 1.57
N SER A 152 5.36 8.21 1.59
CA SER A 152 5.50 7.16 2.57
C SER A 152 6.72 7.41 3.44
N PRO A 153 6.61 7.26 4.77
CA PRO A 153 7.78 7.09 5.62
C PRO A 153 8.42 5.72 5.37
N ALA A 154 9.59 5.50 5.95
CA ALA A 154 10.11 4.17 6.20
C ALA A 154 9.47 3.62 7.47
N TYR A 155 8.98 2.40 7.35
CA TYR A 155 8.52 1.56 8.46
C TYR A 155 9.59 0.53 8.78
N ASP A 156 9.54 0.04 9.96
CA ASP A 156 10.27 -1.08 10.50
C ASP A 156 9.28 -2.23 10.68
N ALA A 157 9.60 -3.43 10.23
CA ALA A 157 8.69 -4.56 10.38
C ALA A 157 8.71 -5.13 11.80
N GLY A 158 9.73 -4.79 12.59
CA GLY A 158 9.95 -5.32 13.93
C GLY A 158 10.19 -6.82 13.94
N SER A 159 10.60 -7.37 12.81
CA SER A 159 10.82 -8.80 12.62
C SER A 159 12.28 -9.20 12.73
N GLU A 160 13.21 -8.26 12.59
CA GLU A 160 14.65 -8.43 12.80
C GLU A 160 15.21 -7.30 13.66
N THR A 161 16.22 -7.61 14.49
CA THR A 161 16.91 -6.58 15.30
C THR A 161 17.68 -5.62 14.39
N ASN A 162 17.54 -4.32 14.62
CA ASN A 162 18.27 -3.26 13.90
C ASN A 162 19.74 -3.16 14.34
N ASP A 163 20.51 -4.21 14.10
CA ASP A 163 21.93 -4.31 14.48
C ASP A 163 22.88 -3.63 13.48
N GLU A 164 22.39 -3.31 12.27
CA GLU A 164 23.12 -2.75 11.15
C GLU A 164 24.35 -3.59 10.72
N LEU A 165 24.33 -4.90 10.99
CA LEU A 165 25.41 -5.81 10.63
C LEU A 165 25.20 -6.42 9.23
N CYS A 166 26.24 -6.41 8.42
CA CYS A 166 26.17 -6.96 7.05
C CYS A 166 25.87 -8.46 6.99
N VAL A 167 26.02 -9.19 8.07
CA VAL A 167 25.64 -10.62 8.13
C VAL A 167 24.13 -10.81 8.09
N SER A 168 23.35 -9.82 8.57
CA SER A 168 21.90 -9.80 8.62
C SER A 168 21.28 -9.05 7.43
N ILE A 169 22.05 -8.27 6.65
CA ILE A 169 21.56 -7.40 5.58
C ILE A 169 21.80 -8.06 4.22
N PRO A 170 20.74 -8.37 3.42
CA PRO A 170 20.86 -9.17 2.19
C PRO A 170 21.55 -8.47 1.04
N GLY A 171 21.67 -7.14 1.08
CA GLY A 171 22.25 -6.40 -0.03
C GLY A 171 22.17 -4.88 0.07
N PRO A 172 22.61 -4.17 -0.97
CA PRO A 172 23.15 -4.71 -2.21
C PRO A 172 24.54 -5.34 -2.04
N PRO A 173 24.95 -6.32 -2.88
CA PRO A 173 26.17 -7.10 -2.66
C PRO A 173 27.48 -6.32 -2.60
N PHE A 174 27.52 -5.09 -3.11
CA PHE A 174 28.66 -4.20 -3.01
C PHE A 174 28.73 -3.41 -1.70
N ILE A 175 27.72 -3.55 -0.83
CA ILE A 175 27.69 -3.01 0.53
C ILE A 175 27.61 -4.16 1.53
N CYS A 176 26.58 -4.99 1.48
CA CYS A 176 26.35 -6.16 2.30
C CYS A 176 25.88 -7.35 1.45
N ALA A 177 26.15 -8.58 1.90
CA ALA A 177 25.69 -9.79 1.23
C ALA A 177 25.34 -10.87 2.27
N GLY A 178 24.60 -10.47 3.29
CA GLY A 178 24.18 -11.32 4.39
C GLY A 178 22.93 -12.12 4.08
N GLN A 179 22.27 -12.57 5.14
CA GLN A 179 21.04 -13.33 5.05
C GLN A 179 19.89 -12.41 4.65
N GLY A 180 18.93 -12.98 3.91
CA GLY A 180 17.60 -12.41 3.75
C GLY A 180 16.71 -12.80 4.93
N PHE A 181 15.43 -13.09 4.66
CA PHE A 181 14.45 -13.43 5.68
C PHE A 181 14.98 -14.51 6.66
N ASN A 182 15.06 -14.13 7.92
CA ASN A 182 15.40 -14.98 9.04
C ASN A 182 14.52 -14.58 10.23
N PRO A 183 13.58 -15.43 10.69
CA PRO A 183 12.71 -15.09 11.81
C PRO A 183 13.55 -14.99 13.09
N ALA A 184 14.11 -13.83 13.33
CA ALA A 184 14.96 -13.48 14.45
C ALA A 184 14.19 -12.64 15.50
N ASP A 185 14.88 -12.24 16.54
CA ASP A 185 14.33 -11.44 17.63
C ASP A 185 14.36 -9.95 17.27
N GLY A 186 13.31 -9.47 16.60
CA GLY A 186 13.05 -8.04 16.39
C GLY A 186 12.25 -7.41 17.54
N GLU A 187 11.80 -6.16 17.33
CA GLU A 187 10.99 -5.42 18.32
C GLU A 187 9.58 -5.99 18.49
N GLY A 188 9.16 -6.90 17.60
CA GLY A 188 7.89 -7.62 17.65
C GLY A 188 6.68 -6.83 17.21
N HIS A 189 6.85 -5.64 16.63
CA HIS A 189 5.73 -4.83 16.12
C HIS A 189 6.16 -3.87 15.03
N VAL A 190 5.27 -3.61 14.08
CA VAL A 190 5.50 -2.64 13.01
C VAL A 190 5.47 -1.22 13.57
N HIS A 191 6.51 -0.44 13.30
CA HIS A 191 6.62 0.96 13.73
C HIS A 191 7.31 1.86 12.68
N ILE A 192 7.51 3.13 12.99
CA ILE A 192 8.30 4.03 12.14
C ILE A 192 9.79 3.73 12.36
N HIS A 193 10.50 3.43 11.29
CA HIS A 193 11.92 3.14 11.36
C HIS A 193 12.72 4.35 11.83
N PRO A 194 13.62 4.20 12.82
CA PRO A 194 14.40 5.31 13.39
C PRO A 194 15.50 5.86 12.46
N GLY A 195 15.83 5.17 11.38
CA GLY A 195 16.95 5.47 10.48
C GLY A 195 18.19 4.60 10.75
N ILE A 196 19.28 4.89 10.06
CA ILE A 196 20.58 4.21 10.23
C ILE A 196 21.46 5.04 11.16
N HIS A 197 21.95 4.45 12.23
CA HIS A 197 22.68 5.10 13.31
C HIS A 197 24.19 4.92 13.23
N GLY A 198 24.68 3.95 12.42
CA GLY A 198 26.09 3.60 12.30
C GLY A 198 26.61 2.84 13.52
N ILE A 199 25.76 1.99 14.08
CA ILE A 199 26.12 1.13 15.26
C ILE A 199 26.73 -0.20 14.85
N GLY A 200 26.60 -0.60 13.59
CA GLY A 200 27.16 -1.81 12.99
C GLY A 200 28.10 -1.49 11.83
N ASP A 201 27.91 -2.19 10.71
CA ASP A 201 28.74 -2.08 9.51
C ASP A 201 28.30 -0.93 8.59
N LEU A 202 27.07 -0.40 8.75
CA LEU A 202 26.54 0.66 7.91
C LEU A 202 27.08 2.02 8.33
N ILE A 203 27.35 2.88 7.33
CA ILE A 203 27.79 4.26 7.54
C ILE A 203 26.57 5.17 7.49
N ALA A 204 26.11 5.68 8.63
CA ALA A 204 24.94 6.55 8.70
C ALA A 204 25.01 7.77 7.75
N ALA A 205 26.17 8.36 7.53
CA ALA A 205 26.33 9.47 6.59
C ALA A 205 25.96 9.12 5.15
N ASN A 206 25.99 7.82 4.78
CA ASN A 206 25.66 7.33 3.44
C ASN A 206 24.24 6.78 3.36
N HIS A 207 23.75 6.16 4.44
CA HIS A 207 22.56 5.32 4.43
C HIS A 207 21.42 5.85 5.31
N ASP A 208 21.67 6.80 6.23
CA ASP A 208 20.57 7.38 7.00
C ASP A 208 19.66 8.26 6.13
N TRP A 209 18.39 8.28 6.47
CA TRP A 209 17.37 9.05 5.77
C TRP A 209 16.56 9.91 6.73
N ARG A 210 15.81 10.85 6.15
CA ARG A 210 14.72 11.55 6.83
C ARG A 210 13.42 11.27 6.10
N ASN A 211 12.38 10.97 6.85
CA ASN A 211 11.05 10.75 6.28
C ASN A 211 10.49 12.02 5.64
N PRO A 212 9.75 11.89 4.50
CA PRO A 212 9.38 10.65 3.81
C PRO A 212 10.50 10.10 2.92
N VAL A 213 10.45 8.79 2.60
CA VAL A 213 11.43 8.10 1.75
C VAL A 213 10.94 7.85 0.32
N ALA A 214 9.63 7.73 0.13
CA ALA A 214 9.03 7.49 -1.18
C ALA A 214 7.95 8.51 -1.51
N LYS A 215 7.94 8.97 -2.79
CA LYS A 215 6.85 9.75 -3.38
C LYS A 215 6.07 8.85 -4.34
N ILE A 216 4.76 8.75 -4.15
CA ILE A 216 3.89 7.86 -4.94
C ILE A 216 2.79 8.69 -5.60
N SER A 217 2.73 8.68 -6.93
CA SER A 217 1.71 9.35 -7.73
C SER A 217 0.79 8.33 -8.40
N ILE A 218 -0.51 8.43 -8.12
CA ILE A 218 -1.54 7.50 -8.59
C ILE A 218 -2.44 8.24 -9.58
N ARG A 219 -2.58 7.71 -10.79
CA ARG A 219 -3.46 8.25 -11.82
C ARG A 219 -4.41 7.18 -12.34
N PHE A 220 -5.71 7.48 -12.36
CA PHE A 220 -6.72 6.61 -12.95
C PHE A 220 -6.82 6.82 -14.46
N THR A 221 -6.95 5.71 -15.21
CA THR A 221 -7.27 5.71 -16.63
C THR A 221 -8.42 4.69 -16.86
N ARG A 222 -9.47 5.12 -17.53
CA ARG A 222 -10.57 4.21 -17.91
C ARG A 222 -10.08 3.25 -19.00
N LYS A 223 -10.45 1.98 -18.91
CA LYS A 223 -10.34 1.02 -20.01
C LYS A 223 -11.51 1.11 -20.96
#